data_048553a127c8b11b86ab3b5025a73b8f
#
_entry.id   048553a127c8b11b86ab3b5025a73b8f
#
_cell.length_a   1.000
_cell.length_b   1.000
_cell.length_c   1.000
_cell.angle_alpha   90.00
_cell.angle_beta   90.00
_cell.angle_gamma   90.00
#
_symmetry.space_group_name_H-M   'P 1'
#
loop_
_entity.id
_entity.type
_entity.pdbx_description
1 polymer ?
#
loop_
_entity_poly.entity_id
_entity_poly.type
_entity_poly.pdbx_seq_one_letter_code
_entity_poly.pdbx_strand_id
1 'polypeptide(L)'
;MTSGLSYDLESEAVRTAVAESQGQAGTVEIVNAIARMPLLFDPGTRYAYSLGHDVIAAVIESVSGQRYADYLQDHIFGPLGLHDMYMHVPESEQDRLSAQYGGVLGSNEIRRMDVGNRYRITSKYDSGGAGLACTVDDFILLLDALACGGTAYNGYRLLSGESIDQMRAPQLNEAAQADFSRSGKTGYGYGLGVRTLIDGSKSKSPVGEFGWDGAAGAY
;
A
#
# COMPACT_ATOMS: atom_id res chain seq x y z
N MET A 1 0.32 10.85 -1.75
CA MET A 1 0.26 11.37 -0.36
C MET A 1 0.18 12.90 -0.27
N THR A 2 0.09 13.59 -1.41
CA THR A 2 -0.13 15.06 -1.46
C THR A 2 -1.52 15.43 -2.00
N SER A 3 -2.44 14.47 -2.02
CA SER A 3 -3.81 14.67 -2.57
C SER A 3 -4.75 15.46 -1.65
N GLY A 4 -4.42 15.58 -0.38
CA GLY A 4 -5.34 16.14 0.63
C GLY A 4 -6.39 15.15 1.14
N LEU A 5 -6.43 13.91 0.63
CA LEU A 5 -7.32 12.88 1.15
C LEU A 5 -6.93 12.47 2.57
N SER A 6 -7.91 12.12 3.39
CA SER A 6 -7.69 11.53 4.72
C SER A 6 -7.33 10.04 4.62
N TYR A 7 -6.95 9.45 5.76
CA TYR A 7 -6.81 7.99 5.93
C TYR A 7 -7.92 7.49 6.85
N ASP A 8 -9.17 7.61 6.41
CA ASP A 8 -10.36 7.25 7.19
C ASP A 8 -11.29 6.32 6.40
N LEU A 9 -11.06 5.01 6.57
CA LEU A 9 -11.91 3.95 6.03
C LEU A 9 -13.17 3.69 6.89
N GLU A 10 -13.28 4.35 8.04
CA GLU A 10 -14.43 4.24 8.94
C GLU A 10 -15.35 5.47 8.89
N SER A 11 -15.14 6.34 7.90
CA SER A 11 -15.97 7.53 7.70
C SER A 11 -17.45 7.19 7.49
N GLU A 12 -18.33 8.14 7.78
CA GLU A 12 -19.75 7.98 7.52
C GLU A 12 -20.05 7.68 6.06
N ALA A 13 -19.32 8.32 5.13
CA ALA A 13 -19.47 8.09 3.70
C ALA A 13 -19.16 6.65 3.29
N VAL A 14 -18.10 6.06 3.83
CA VAL A 14 -17.73 4.67 3.59
C VAL A 14 -18.74 3.72 4.21
N ARG A 15 -19.13 3.94 5.47
CA ARG A 15 -20.16 3.11 6.13
C ARG A 15 -21.48 3.14 5.39
N THR A 16 -21.88 4.30 4.87
CA THR A 16 -23.10 4.44 4.06
C THR A 16 -23.00 3.63 2.77
N ALA A 17 -21.90 3.73 2.03
CA ALA A 17 -21.69 2.95 0.80
C ALA A 17 -21.74 1.44 1.06
N VAL A 18 -21.13 0.98 2.15
CA VAL A 18 -21.17 -0.43 2.57
C VAL A 18 -22.60 -0.86 2.90
N ALA A 19 -23.37 -0.03 3.63
CA ALA A 19 -24.76 -0.34 4.00
C ALA A 19 -25.68 -0.38 2.78
N GLU A 20 -25.59 0.62 1.88
CA GLU A 20 -26.40 0.71 0.65
C GLU A 20 -26.12 -0.46 -0.30
N SER A 21 -24.88 -0.92 -0.38
CA SER A 21 -24.49 -2.09 -1.17
C SER A 21 -24.75 -3.44 -0.48
N GLN A 22 -25.36 -3.44 0.72
CA GLN A 22 -25.55 -4.64 1.53
C GLN A 22 -24.23 -5.40 1.81
N GLY A 23 -23.14 -4.66 2.03
CA GLY A 23 -21.82 -5.23 2.28
C GLY A 23 -21.08 -5.72 1.01
N GLN A 24 -21.54 -5.31 -0.18
CA GLN A 24 -20.97 -5.73 -1.47
C GLN A 24 -20.25 -4.62 -2.22
N ALA A 25 -20.02 -3.45 -1.61
CA ALA A 25 -19.32 -2.35 -2.26
C ALA A 25 -17.92 -2.78 -2.71
N GLY A 26 -17.60 -2.56 -3.98
CA GLY A 26 -16.27 -2.80 -4.56
C GLY A 26 -15.33 -1.60 -4.36
N THR A 27 -14.11 -1.74 -4.86
CA THR A 27 -13.05 -0.72 -4.72
C THR A 27 -13.50 0.63 -5.30
N VAL A 28 -14.07 0.65 -6.49
CA VAL A 28 -14.54 1.88 -7.15
C VAL A 28 -15.66 2.55 -6.34
N GLU A 29 -16.60 1.79 -5.78
CA GLU A 29 -17.72 2.33 -4.99
C GLU A 29 -17.22 2.93 -3.67
N ILE A 30 -16.30 2.27 -2.98
CA ILE A 30 -15.67 2.78 -1.75
C ILE A 30 -14.87 4.04 -2.05
N VAL A 31 -14.07 4.06 -3.12
CA VAL A 31 -13.29 5.25 -3.52
C VAL A 31 -14.21 6.42 -3.91
N ASN A 32 -15.33 6.16 -4.58
CA ASN A 32 -16.33 7.19 -4.84
C ASN A 32 -16.96 7.77 -3.56
N ALA A 33 -17.12 6.96 -2.51
CA ALA A 33 -17.54 7.45 -1.21
C ALA A 33 -16.45 8.33 -0.55
N ILE A 34 -15.19 7.90 -0.60
CA ILE A 34 -14.04 8.68 -0.13
C ILE A 34 -13.92 10.03 -0.87
N ALA A 35 -14.17 10.05 -2.17
CA ALA A 35 -14.09 11.26 -2.99
C ALA A 35 -15.14 12.33 -2.63
N ARG A 36 -16.19 11.96 -1.89
CA ARG A 36 -17.21 12.91 -1.38
C ARG A 36 -16.78 13.60 -0.08
N MET A 37 -15.71 13.13 0.56
CA MET A 37 -15.22 13.70 1.80
C MET A 37 -14.44 15.00 1.53
N PRO A 38 -14.48 15.97 2.46
CA PRO A 38 -13.68 17.17 2.33
C PRO A 38 -12.18 16.84 2.38
N LEU A 39 -11.39 17.52 1.57
CA LEU A 39 -9.95 17.42 1.62
C LEU A 39 -9.40 18.08 2.89
N LEU A 40 -8.33 17.52 3.44
CA LEU A 40 -7.63 18.08 4.60
C LEU A 40 -6.83 19.35 4.27
N PHE A 41 -6.44 19.51 2.99
CA PHE A 41 -5.67 20.63 2.46
C PHE A 41 -5.75 20.63 0.92
N ASP A 42 -5.37 21.72 0.31
CA ASP A 42 -5.33 21.83 -1.16
C ASP A 42 -4.27 20.88 -1.74
N PRO A 43 -4.62 20.08 -2.77
CA PRO A 43 -3.71 19.13 -3.38
C PRO A 43 -2.37 19.75 -3.76
N GLY A 44 -1.29 19.03 -3.48
CA GLY A 44 0.09 19.45 -3.77
C GLY A 44 0.71 20.39 -2.72
N THR A 45 -0.03 20.93 -1.76
CA THR A 45 0.50 21.93 -0.81
C THR A 45 1.20 21.31 0.42
N ARG A 46 0.81 20.11 0.83
CA ARG A 46 1.28 19.43 2.02
C ARG A 46 1.42 17.92 1.81
N TYR A 47 2.04 17.24 2.76
CA TYR A 47 2.06 15.76 2.84
C TYR A 47 1.20 15.29 4.01
N ALA A 48 0.32 14.31 3.74
CA ALA A 48 -0.31 13.48 4.76
C ALA A 48 -0.47 12.05 4.24
N TYR A 49 -0.29 11.07 5.13
CA TYR A 49 -0.59 9.69 4.81
C TYR A 49 -2.09 9.56 4.51
N SER A 50 -2.44 8.93 3.39
CA SER A 50 -3.80 8.99 2.86
C SER A 50 -4.18 7.74 2.09
N LEU A 51 -5.46 7.63 1.74
CA LEU A 51 -6.03 6.57 0.89
C LEU A 51 -5.72 6.77 -0.61
N GLY A 52 -4.67 7.51 -0.95
CA GLY A 52 -4.31 7.77 -2.35
C GLY A 52 -4.00 6.50 -3.15
N HIS A 53 -3.47 5.45 -2.53
CA HIS A 53 -3.22 4.18 -3.22
C HIS A 53 -4.52 3.42 -3.53
N ASP A 54 -5.54 3.53 -2.67
CA ASP A 54 -6.86 2.96 -2.93
C ASP A 54 -7.53 3.64 -4.12
N VAL A 55 -7.32 4.95 -4.27
CA VAL A 55 -7.75 5.68 -5.48
C VAL A 55 -7.05 5.14 -6.72
N ILE A 56 -5.76 4.84 -6.65
CA ILE A 56 -5.01 4.22 -7.77
C ILE A 56 -5.58 2.85 -8.12
N ALA A 57 -5.90 2.01 -7.12
CA ALA A 57 -6.55 0.72 -7.36
C ALA A 57 -7.88 0.87 -8.12
N ALA A 58 -8.73 1.82 -7.70
CA ALA A 58 -9.98 2.11 -8.40
C ALA A 58 -9.77 2.63 -9.83
N VAL A 59 -8.72 3.42 -10.07
CA VAL A 59 -8.34 3.85 -11.43
C VAL A 59 -7.93 2.65 -12.28
N ILE A 60 -7.13 1.73 -11.73
CA ILE A 60 -6.73 0.50 -12.43
C ILE A 60 -7.96 -0.32 -12.80
N GLU A 61 -8.90 -0.55 -11.86
CA GLU A 61 -10.15 -1.27 -12.17
C GLU A 61 -10.95 -0.57 -13.28
N SER A 62 -11.08 0.76 -13.20
CA SER A 62 -11.86 1.53 -14.16
C SER A 62 -11.27 1.52 -15.56
N VAL A 63 -9.95 1.49 -15.69
CA VAL A 63 -9.24 1.54 -16.98
C VAL A 63 -9.08 0.13 -17.58
N SER A 64 -8.75 -0.86 -16.75
CA SER A 64 -8.54 -2.24 -17.21
C SER A 64 -9.84 -3.02 -17.42
N GLY A 65 -10.92 -2.65 -16.72
CA GLY A 65 -12.14 -3.43 -16.63
C GLY A 65 -12.00 -4.71 -15.81
N GLN A 66 -10.87 -4.89 -15.12
CA GLN A 66 -10.58 -6.02 -14.24
C GLN A 66 -10.72 -5.60 -12.78
N ARG A 67 -11.08 -6.54 -11.91
CA ARG A 67 -10.95 -6.34 -10.47
C ARG A 67 -9.47 -6.16 -10.10
N TYR A 68 -9.15 -5.31 -9.13
CA TYR A 68 -7.75 -5.00 -8.80
C TYR A 68 -6.96 -6.24 -8.36
N ALA A 69 -7.57 -7.14 -7.57
CA ALA A 69 -6.94 -8.41 -7.20
C ALA A 69 -6.59 -9.27 -8.42
N ASP A 70 -7.51 -9.36 -9.40
CA ASP A 70 -7.29 -10.13 -10.63
C ASP A 70 -6.21 -9.47 -11.51
N TYR A 71 -6.22 -8.14 -11.58
CA TYR A 71 -5.19 -7.39 -12.29
C TYR A 71 -3.79 -7.65 -11.70
N LEU A 72 -3.65 -7.65 -10.36
CA LEU A 72 -2.39 -7.98 -9.71
C LEU A 72 -1.96 -9.42 -10.00
N GLN A 73 -2.90 -10.35 -9.99
CA GLN A 73 -2.63 -11.76 -10.29
C GLN A 73 -2.11 -11.93 -11.73
N ASP A 74 -2.78 -11.30 -12.70
CA ASP A 74 -2.47 -11.48 -14.13
C ASP A 74 -1.19 -10.75 -14.55
N HIS A 75 -0.90 -9.59 -13.95
CA HIS A 75 0.18 -8.71 -14.40
C HIS A 75 1.41 -8.68 -13.49
N ILE A 76 1.28 -9.14 -12.24
CA ILE A 76 2.37 -9.12 -11.27
C ILE A 76 2.62 -10.51 -10.70
N PHE A 77 1.66 -11.10 -9.98
CA PHE A 77 1.92 -12.31 -9.20
C PHE A 77 2.22 -13.51 -10.10
N GLY A 78 1.35 -13.78 -11.09
CA GLY A 78 1.54 -14.88 -12.03
C GLY A 78 2.83 -14.76 -12.84
N PRO A 79 3.08 -13.63 -13.54
CA PRO A 79 4.31 -13.46 -14.32
C PRO A 79 5.61 -13.52 -13.51
N LEU A 80 5.58 -13.11 -12.23
CA LEU A 80 6.74 -13.19 -11.32
C LEU A 80 6.86 -14.56 -10.65
N GLY A 81 5.85 -15.45 -10.75
CA GLY A 81 5.83 -16.75 -10.10
C GLY A 81 5.59 -16.67 -8.58
N LEU A 82 4.84 -15.66 -8.13
CA LEU A 82 4.49 -15.47 -6.72
C LEU A 82 3.25 -16.29 -6.40
N HIS A 83 3.43 -17.47 -5.85
CA HIS A 83 2.36 -18.45 -5.65
C HIS A 83 1.65 -18.29 -4.30
N ASP A 84 2.33 -17.68 -3.33
CA ASP A 84 1.87 -17.45 -1.96
C ASP A 84 1.70 -15.95 -1.65
N MET A 85 1.33 -15.16 -2.66
CA MET A 85 0.99 -13.75 -2.52
C MET A 85 -0.49 -13.53 -2.83
N TYR A 86 -1.25 -13.02 -1.88
CA TYR A 86 -2.71 -12.93 -1.94
C TYR A 86 -3.22 -11.55 -1.55
N MET A 87 -4.15 -11.00 -2.33
CA MET A 87 -5.01 -9.90 -1.87
C MET A 87 -6.08 -10.44 -0.90
N HIS A 88 -6.60 -11.62 -1.17
CA HIS A 88 -7.54 -12.35 -0.33
C HIS A 88 -7.02 -13.76 -0.11
N VAL A 89 -6.55 -14.06 1.10
CA VAL A 89 -6.03 -15.39 1.43
C VAL A 89 -7.15 -16.42 1.30
N PRO A 90 -6.98 -17.46 0.45
CA PRO A 90 -7.96 -18.54 0.31
C PRO A 90 -8.21 -19.23 1.64
N GLU A 91 -9.40 -19.82 1.80
CA GLU A 91 -9.75 -20.55 3.02
C GLU A 91 -8.77 -21.71 3.32
N SER A 92 -8.30 -22.40 2.27
CA SER A 92 -7.30 -23.47 2.38
C SER A 92 -5.95 -23.02 2.91
N GLU A 93 -5.63 -21.73 2.84
CA GLU A 93 -4.32 -21.17 3.22
C GLU A 93 -4.37 -20.37 4.54
N GLN A 94 -5.55 -20.19 5.12
CA GLN A 94 -5.71 -19.37 6.32
C GLN A 94 -4.96 -19.88 7.53
N ASP A 95 -4.80 -21.20 7.67
CA ASP A 95 -4.04 -21.83 8.75
C ASP A 95 -2.53 -21.52 8.68
N ARG A 96 -2.04 -21.07 7.53
CA ARG A 96 -0.64 -20.64 7.33
C ARG A 96 -0.39 -19.20 7.76
N LEU A 97 -1.45 -18.41 8.03
CA LEU A 97 -1.28 -17.03 8.46
C LEU A 97 -0.61 -16.95 9.83
N SER A 98 0.48 -16.18 9.90
CA SER A 98 1.18 -15.90 11.15
C SER A 98 0.28 -15.15 12.12
N ALA A 99 0.26 -15.57 13.37
CA ALA A 99 -0.45 -14.85 14.42
C ALA A 99 0.24 -13.51 14.69
N GLN A 100 -0.53 -12.43 14.68
CA GLN A 100 -0.07 -11.11 15.07
C GLN A 100 -0.47 -10.81 16.52
N TYR A 101 0.40 -10.08 17.24
CA TYR A 101 0.18 -9.66 18.60
C TYR A 101 0.40 -8.17 18.74
N GLY A 102 -0.45 -7.51 19.49
CA GLY A 102 -0.34 -6.09 19.81
C GLY A 102 -0.27 -5.84 21.30
N GLY A 103 0.46 -4.81 21.70
CA GLY A 103 0.48 -4.32 23.07
C GLY A 103 -0.82 -3.58 23.40
N VAL A 104 -1.35 -3.78 24.62
CA VAL A 104 -2.47 -2.98 25.11
C VAL A 104 -1.93 -1.67 25.66
N LEU A 105 -2.42 -0.55 25.11
CA LEU A 105 -1.97 0.77 25.49
C LEU A 105 -2.13 1.00 27.02
N GLY A 106 -1.07 1.42 27.68
CA GLY A 106 -1.05 1.68 29.13
C GLY A 106 -0.88 0.44 30.01
N SER A 107 -0.57 -0.73 29.43
CA SER A 107 -0.29 -1.96 30.18
C SER A 107 0.89 -2.74 29.56
N ASN A 108 1.39 -3.74 30.28
CA ASN A 108 2.36 -4.70 29.74
C ASN A 108 1.68 -5.92 29.08
N GLU A 109 0.37 -5.85 28.89
CA GLU A 109 -0.40 -6.94 28.32
C GLU A 109 -0.20 -6.99 26.80
N ILE A 110 0.05 -8.21 26.30
CA ILE A 110 0.10 -8.49 24.85
C ILE A 110 -1.12 -9.34 24.51
N ARG A 111 -1.87 -8.90 23.53
CA ARG A 111 -3.04 -9.64 23.02
C ARG A 111 -2.81 -10.08 21.58
N ARG A 112 -3.28 -11.28 21.26
CA ARG A 112 -3.39 -11.72 19.87
C ARG A 112 -4.36 -10.76 19.15
N MET A 113 -3.89 -10.19 18.05
CA MET A 113 -4.73 -9.39 17.17
C MET A 113 -5.57 -10.33 16.32
N ASP A 114 -6.84 -9.98 16.16
CA ASP A 114 -7.61 -10.58 15.09
C ASP A 114 -7.07 -10.04 13.77
N VAL A 115 -6.41 -10.91 13.02
CA VAL A 115 -5.86 -10.63 11.68
C VAL A 115 -6.97 -10.60 10.63
N GLY A 116 -8.23 -10.73 11.04
CA GLY A 116 -9.37 -10.41 10.21
C GLY A 116 -9.16 -9.00 9.66
N ASN A 117 -8.57 -8.97 8.52
CA ASN A 117 -8.01 -7.84 7.83
C ASN A 117 -8.98 -6.64 7.88
N ARG A 118 -8.77 -5.70 8.82
CA ARG A 118 -9.59 -4.49 8.96
C ARG A 118 -9.60 -3.62 7.70
N TYR A 119 -8.69 -3.87 6.77
CA TYR A 119 -8.67 -3.28 5.44
C TYR A 119 -9.63 -3.99 4.48
N ARG A 120 -10.18 -5.14 4.87
CA ARG A 120 -11.20 -5.86 4.12
C ARG A 120 -12.59 -5.36 4.53
N ILE A 121 -12.94 -4.15 4.08
CA ILE A 121 -14.22 -3.49 4.38
C ILE A 121 -15.39 -4.33 3.88
N THR A 122 -15.28 -4.90 2.68
CA THR A 122 -16.20 -5.88 2.09
C THR A 122 -15.41 -7.00 1.41
N SER A 123 -16.09 -8.05 0.96
CA SER A 123 -15.46 -9.14 0.18
C SER A 123 -15.06 -8.73 -1.23
N LYS A 124 -15.54 -7.57 -1.71
CA LYS A 124 -15.26 -7.04 -3.05
C LYS A 124 -14.34 -5.82 -3.07
N TYR A 125 -14.00 -5.30 -1.90
CA TYR A 125 -13.07 -4.19 -1.78
C TYR A 125 -11.64 -4.71 -1.76
N ASP A 126 -10.85 -4.28 -2.72
CA ASP A 126 -9.42 -4.54 -2.82
C ASP A 126 -8.67 -3.24 -2.50
N SER A 127 -7.99 -3.18 -1.35
CA SER A 127 -7.23 -2.00 -0.99
C SER A 127 -5.96 -1.87 -1.82
N GLY A 128 -5.73 -0.70 -2.40
CA GLY A 128 -4.48 -0.38 -3.08
C GLY A 128 -3.32 -0.05 -2.14
N GLY A 129 -3.62 0.20 -0.86
CA GLY A 129 -2.65 0.64 0.14
C GLY A 129 -2.33 -0.39 1.22
N ALA A 130 -3.07 -1.52 1.29
CA ALA A 130 -2.90 -2.51 2.35
C ALA A 130 -3.53 -3.86 2.00
N GLY A 131 -3.36 -4.86 2.86
CA GLY A 131 -4.13 -6.10 2.81
C GLY A 131 -3.47 -7.26 2.08
N LEU A 132 -2.34 -7.07 1.43
CA LEU A 132 -1.59 -8.19 0.87
C LEU A 132 -1.02 -9.08 1.98
N ALA A 133 -1.15 -10.39 1.80
CA ALA A 133 -0.46 -11.40 2.58
C ALA A 133 0.46 -12.19 1.66
N CYS A 134 1.68 -12.48 2.12
CA CYS A 134 2.64 -13.24 1.33
C CYS A 134 3.62 -14.00 2.21
N THR A 135 4.34 -14.94 1.62
CA THR A 135 5.55 -15.50 2.20
C THR A 135 6.75 -14.57 1.98
N VAL A 136 7.79 -14.74 2.79
CA VAL A 136 9.07 -14.03 2.61
C VAL A 136 9.70 -14.39 1.27
N ASP A 137 9.58 -15.64 0.85
CA ASP A 137 10.15 -16.13 -0.41
C ASP A 137 9.53 -15.43 -1.63
N ASP A 138 8.21 -15.29 -1.67
CA ASP A 138 7.54 -14.56 -2.75
C ASP A 138 7.83 -13.06 -2.69
N PHE A 139 7.84 -12.49 -1.47
CA PHE A 139 8.12 -11.06 -1.32
C PHE A 139 9.53 -10.70 -1.81
N ILE A 140 10.53 -11.55 -1.55
CA ILE A 140 11.90 -11.32 -1.99
C ILE A 140 12.03 -11.35 -3.51
N LEU A 141 11.24 -12.17 -4.22
CA LEU A 141 11.24 -12.20 -5.69
C LEU A 141 10.71 -10.88 -6.29
N LEU A 142 9.68 -10.30 -5.67
CA LEU A 142 9.20 -8.98 -6.06
C LEU A 142 10.24 -7.89 -5.78
N LEU A 143 10.87 -7.92 -4.60
CA LEU A 143 11.90 -6.95 -4.23
C LEU A 143 13.13 -7.05 -5.14
N ASP A 144 13.55 -8.28 -5.50
CA ASP A 144 14.64 -8.52 -6.44
C ASP A 144 14.33 -7.91 -7.81
N ALA A 145 13.13 -8.12 -8.34
CA ALA A 145 12.72 -7.51 -9.61
C ALA A 145 12.82 -5.97 -9.57
N LEU A 146 12.39 -5.34 -8.47
CA LEU A 146 12.49 -3.89 -8.29
C LEU A 146 13.96 -3.43 -8.16
N ALA A 147 14.76 -4.15 -7.37
CA ALA A 147 16.19 -3.85 -7.16
C ALA A 147 17.02 -4.02 -8.45
N CYS A 148 16.64 -4.99 -9.28
CA CYS A 148 17.27 -5.27 -10.59
C CYS A 148 16.71 -4.40 -11.74
N GLY A 149 16.19 -3.19 -11.42
CA GLY A 149 15.75 -2.23 -12.43
C GLY A 149 14.49 -2.68 -13.18
N GLY A 150 13.61 -3.43 -12.50
CA GLY A 150 12.31 -3.86 -12.99
C GLY A 150 12.31 -5.16 -13.79
N THR A 151 13.42 -5.93 -13.78
CA THR A 151 13.50 -7.23 -14.46
C THR A 151 13.64 -8.33 -13.40
N ALA A 152 12.70 -9.27 -13.40
CA ALA A 152 12.67 -10.40 -12.48
C ALA A 152 13.71 -11.49 -12.84
N TYR A 153 14.02 -12.37 -11.89
CA TYR A 153 14.94 -13.49 -12.03
C TYR A 153 14.60 -14.44 -13.19
N ASN A 154 13.33 -14.54 -13.56
CA ASN A 154 12.85 -15.37 -14.68
C ASN A 154 12.89 -14.62 -16.04
N GLY A 155 13.43 -13.40 -16.07
CA GLY A 155 13.53 -12.57 -17.25
C GLY A 155 12.28 -11.74 -17.57
N TYR A 156 11.20 -11.87 -16.79
CA TYR A 156 10.01 -11.05 -16.97
C TYR A 156 10.31 -9.59 -16.62
N ARG A 157 9.94 -8.68 -17.50
CA ARG A 157 10.09 -7.24 -17.26
C ARG A 157 8.81 -6.67 -16.66
N LEU A 158 8.83 -6.47 -15.34
CA LEU A 158 7.74 -5.86 -14.59
C LEU A 158 7.61 -4.36 -14.90
N LEU A 159 8.74 -3.64 -14.88
CA LEU A 159 8.82 -2.20 -15.15
C LEU A 159 10.07 -1.90 -15.98
N SER A 160 10.11 -0.77 -16.66
CA SER A 160 11.35 -0.27 -17.24
C SER A 160 12.28 0.29 -16.15
N GLY A 161 13.60 0.29 -16.41
CA GLY A 161 14.55 0.93 -15.50
C GLY A 161 14.22 2.41 -15.26
N GLU A 162 13.77 3.13 -16.30
CA GLU A 162 13.31 4.51 -16.18
C GLU A 162 12.12 4.64 -15.23
N SER A 163 11.15 3.71 -15.29
CA SER A 163 9.99 3.70 -14.37
C SER A 163 10.44 3.45 -12.92
N ILE A 164 11.42 2.58 -12.68
CA ILE A 164 12.00 2.39 -11.35
C ILE A 164 12.68 3.67 -10.87
N ASP A 165 13.46 4.33 -11.72
CA ASP A 165 14.12 5.59 -11.38
C ASP A 165 13.11 6.70 -11.08
N GLN A 166 12.01 6.81 -11.83
CA GLN A 166 10.92 7.73 -11.55
C GLN A 166 10.19 7.38 -10.24
N MET A 167 9.96 6.10 -9.97
CA MET A 167 9.29 5.63 -8.75
C MET A 167 10.05 6.05 -7.49
N ARG A 168 11.37 5.92 -7.49
CA ARG A 168 12.23 6.24 -6.34
C ARG A 168 12.69 7.71 -6.29
N ALA A 169 12.52 8.49 -7.36
CA ALA A 169 12.90 9.90 -7.36
C ALA A 169 12.04 10.71 -6.37
N PRO A 170 12.63 11.57 -5.52
CA PRO A 170 11.86 12.45 -4.64
C PRO A 170 10.95 13.39 -5.42
N GLN A 171 9.67 13.41 -5.09
CA GLN A 171 8.62 14.18 -5.79
C GLN A 171 8.03 15.33 -4.94
N LEU A 172 8.36 15.39 -3.65
CA LEU A 172 7.77 16.38 -2.75
C LEU A 172 8.39 17.76 -2.95
N ASN A 173 7.56 18.81 -2.93
CA ASN A 173 8.03 20.17 -2.76
C ASN A 173 8.54 20.40 -1.32
N GLU A 174 9.15 21.55 -1.06
CA GLU A 174 9.78 21.87 0.23
C GLU A 174 8.80 21.73 1.41
N ALA A 175 7.58 22.26 1.29
CA ALA A 175 6.59 22.22 2.36
C ALA A 175 6.13 20.79 2.67
N ALA A 176 5.82 20.01 1.63
CA ALA A 176 5.43 18.59 1.77
C ALA A 176 6.59 17.73 2.27
N GLN A 177 7.84 18.02 1.86
CA GLN A 177 9.04 17.34 2.36
C GLN A 177 9.26 17.61 3.85
N ALA A 178 9.00 18.85 4.32
CA ALA A 178 9.08 19.17 5.73
C ALA A 178 8.03 18.40 6.55
N ASP A 179 6.80 18.25 6.04
CA ASP A 179 5.77 17.41 6.68
C ASP A 179 6.19 15.94 6.71
N PHE A 180 6.71 15.41 5.61
CA PHE A 180 7.18 14.04 5.51
C PHE A 180 8.31 13.74 6.51
N SER A 181 9.29 14.64 6.63
CA SER A 181 10.37 14.50 7.59
C SER A 181 9.87 14.50 9.04
N ARG A 182 8.86 15.33 9.37
CA ARG A 182 8.22 15.35 10.70
C ARG A 182 7.45 14.08 11.02
N SER A 183 7.04 13.31 10.03
CA SER A 183 6.38 12.00 10.24
C SER A 183 7.36 10.87 10.62
N GLY A 184 8.60 11.21 10.99
CA GLY A 184 9.62 10.24 11.39
C GLY A 184 10.50 9.75 10.25
N LYS A 185 10.41 10.34 9.05
CA LYS A 185 11.17 9.96 7.86
C LYS A 185 12.31 10.93 7.55
N THR A 186 13.06 11.35 8.60
CA THR A 186 14.22 12.24 8.45
C THR A 186 15.31 11.57 7.60
N GLY A 187 15.81 12.31 6.62
CA GLY A 187 16.83 11.80 5.66
C GLY A 187 16.25 11.08 4.45
N TYR A 188 14.93 10.95 4.38
CA TYR A 188 14.25 10.33 3.25
C TYR A 188 13.46 11.37 2.44
N GLY A 189 13.44 11.17 1.12
CA GLY A 189 12.45 11.75 0.22
C GLY A 189 11.29 10.78 -0.01
N TYR A 190 10.23 11.25 -0.65
CA TYR A 190 9.09 10.43 -1.05
C TYR A 190 8.90 10.47 -2.56
N GLY A 191 8.89 9.30 -3.18
CA GLY A 191 8.68 9.11 -4.61
C GLY A 191 7.23 8.75 -4.95
N LEU A 192 7.05 7.83 -5.89
CA LEU A 192 5.74 7.31 -6.28
C LEU A 192 5.40 6.08 -5.44
N GLY A 193 4.88 6.32 -4.23
CA GLY A 193 4.47 5.27 -3.30
C GLY A 193 5.55 4.73 -2.37
N VAL A 194 6.80 5.16 -2.50
CA VAL A 194 7.95 4.70 -1.70
C VAL A 194 8.71 5.86 -1.08
N ARG A 195 9.33 5.63 0.09
CA ARG A 195 10.40 6.50 0.58
C ARG A 195 11.70 6.15 -0.12
N THR A 196 12.59 7.11 -0.24
CA THR A 196 13.96 6.91 -0.78
C THR A 196 14.96 7.61 0.11
N LEU A 197 16.02 6.92 0.53
CA LEU A 197 17.09 7.52 1.33
C LEU A 197 17.87 8.54 0.48
N ILE A 198 17.88 9.80 0.91
CA ILE A 198 18.59 10.91 0.23
C ILE A 198 19.74 11.48 1.05
N ASP A 199 19.74 11.28 2.38
CA ASP A 199 20.79 11.71 3.30
C ASP A 199 21.38 10.50 4.03
N GLY A 200 22.52 10.01 3.57
CA GLY A 200 23.21 8.85 4.14
C GLY A 200 23.73 9.05 5.58
N SER A 201 23.71 10.29 6.10
CA SER A 201 24.06 10.55 7.52
C SER A 201 22.98 10.07 8.48
N LYS A 202 21.79 9.75 8.00
CA LYS A 202 20.60 9.39 8.80
C LYS A 202 20.29 7.89 8.79
N SER A 203 21.00 7.09 8.01
CA SER A 203 20.80 5.65 7.90
C SER A 203 22.11 4.94 7.61
N LYS A 204 22.20 3.64 7.96
CA LYS A 204 23.30 2.76 7.56
C LYS A 204 23.09 2.17 6.15
N SER A 205 21.89 2.32 5.60
CA SER A 205 21.58 1.87 4.23
C SER A 205 22.29 2.76 3.19
N PRO A 206 22.54 2.25 2.00
CA PRO A 206 23.09 3.06 0.92
C PRO A 206 22.09 4.13 0.47
N VAL A 207 22.58 5.31 0.10
CA VAL A 207 21.75 6.36 -0.53
C VAL A 207 21.10 5.78 -1.79
N GLY A 208 19.82 6.05 -1.97
CA GLY A 208 19.00 5.48 -3.04
C GLY A 208 18.26 4.20 -2.65
N GLU A 209 18.46 3.66 -1.42
CA GLU A 209 17.55 2.63 -0.87
C GLU A 209 16.13 3.16 -0.87
N PHE A 210 15.17 2.33 -1.29
CA PHE A 210 13.77 2.72 -1.37
C PHE A 210 12.85 1.59 -0.92
N GLY A 211 11.67 1.94 -0.47
CA GLY A 211 10.67 1.00 0.02
C GLY A 211 9.60 1.67 0.85
N TRP A 212 8.84 0.88 1.59
CA TRP A 212 7.87 1.36 2.58
C TRP A 212 7.74 0.36 3.73
N ASP A 213 7.19 0.83 4.85
CA ASP A 213 7.05 0.02 6.07
C ASP A 213 5.61 -0.47 6.21
N GLY A 214 5.41 -1.69 6.65
CA GLY A 214 4.10 -2.26 6.93
C GLY A 214 3.55 -1.84 8.31
N ALA A 215 2.22 -1.71 8.43
CA ALA A 215 1.58 -1.18 9.64
C ALA A 215 1.70 -2.10 10.87
N ALA A 216 1.83 -3.41 10.67
CA ALA A 216 1.83 -4.40 11.76
C ALA A 216 3.22 -5.06 11.96
N GLY A 217 4.29 -4.31 11.66
CA GLY A 217 5.66 -4.82 11.78
C GLY A 217 6.11 -5.68 10.60
N ALA A 218 5.43 -5.59 9.47
CA ALA A 218 5.91 -6.13 8.21
C ALA A 218 6.85 -5.10 7.55
N TYR A 219 8.09 -5.49 7.34
CA TYR A 219 9.16 -4.65 6.79
C TYR A 219 9.74 -5.32 5.56
#